data_cb4762f426b8c11110177414572ebc13
#
_entry.id   cb4762f426b8c11110177414572ebc13
#
_cell.length_a   1.000
_cell.length_b   1.000
_cell.length_c   1.000
_cell.angle_alpha   90.00
_cell.angle_beta   90.00
_cell.angle_gamma   90.00
#
_symmetry.space_group_name_H-M   'P 1'
#
loop_
_entity.id
_entity.type
_entity.pdbx_description
1 polymer ?
#
loop_
_entity_poly.entity_id
_entity_poly.type
_entity_poly.pdbx_seq_one_letter_code
_entity_poly.pdbx_strand_id
1 'polypeptide(L)'
;MRKYSITRRSIVTTATVKAVNLNTFEVVDMTAILEGAFADNSAALKAVQKVWENDEFNPVAVTSLSCKVKTYGMTASQWFANADVIDETDITPEEAAQFGKRQKKSDENAQ
;
A
#
# COMPACT_ATOMS: atom_id res chain seq x y z
N MET A 1 14.45 -26.27 11.88
CA MET A 1 13.07 -26.55 11.41
C MET A 1 12.54 -25.40 10.57
N ARG A 2 11.98 -25.74 9.45
CA ARG A 2 11.40 -24.72 8.60
C ARG A 2 10.03 -24.30 9.11
N LYS A 3 9.83 -23.00 9.30
CA LYS A 3 8.53 -22.49 9.76
C LYS A 3 7.61 -22.13 8.61
N TYR A 4 8.19 -21.65 7.49
CA TYR A 4 7.39 -21.17 6.36
C TYR A 4 7.80 -21.88 5.09
N SER A 5 6.82 -22.31 4.32
CA SER A 5 7.07 -22.98 3.04
C SER A 5 6.68 -22.10 1.85
N ILE A 6 5.92 -21.04 2.09
CA ILE A 6 5.44 -20.13 1.05
C ILE A 6 5.72 -18.70 1.50
N THR A 7 6.29 -17.90 0.62
CA THR A 7 6.49 -16.48 0.88
C THR A 7 5.90 -15.65 -0.23
N ARG A 8 5.46 -14.42 0.11
CA ARG A 8 4.91 -13.48 -0.85
C ARG A 8 5.27 -12.08 -0.42
N ARG A 9 5.63 -11.25 -1.39
CA ARG A 9 5.96 -9.85 -1.14
C ARG A 9 4.82 -8.95 -1.61
N SER A 10 4.58 -7.89 -0.85
CA SER A 10 3.58 -6.90 -1.20
C SER A 10 4.14 -5.51 -0.93
N ILE A 11 3.81 -4.57 -1.79
CA ILE A 11 4.17 -3.17 -1.58
C ILE A 11 2.99 -2.48 -0.92
N VAL A 12 3.28 -1.76 0.16
CA VAL A 12 2.28 -0.99 0.89
C VAL A 12 2.73 0.46 0.91
N THR A 13 1.82 1.36 0.54
CA THR A 13 2.07 2.80 0.55
C THR A 13 1.26 3.44 1.67
N THR A 14 1.93 4.21 2.53
CA THR A 14 1.27 5.00 3.56
C THR A 14 1.24 6.45 3.08
N ALA A 15 0.05 7.01 3.00
CA ALA A 15 -0.15 8.37 2.52
C ALA A 15 -0.60 9.27 3.67
N THR A 16 0.02 10.43 3.79
CA THR A 16 -0.46 11.48 4.68
C THR A 16 -1.49 12.30 3.91
N VAL A 17 -2.70 12.33 4.40
CA VAL A 17 -3.85 12.89 3.68
C VAL A 17 -4.42 14.06 4.46
N LYS A 18 -4.68 15.16 3.74
CA LYS A 18 -5.50 16.23 4.29
C LYS A 18 -6.94 15.97 3.89
N ALA A 19 -7.82 15.90 4.87
CA ALA A 19 -9.22 15.60 4.64
C ALA A 19 -10.10 16.63 5.34
N VAL A 20 -11.24 16.93 4.74
CA VAL A 20 -12.24 17.83 5.31
C VAL A 20 -13.31 16.99 6.01
N ASN A 21 -13.53 17.29 7.29
CA ASN A 21 -14.64 16.69 8.01
C ASN A 21 -15.94 17.32 7.48
N LEU A 22 -16.81 16.51 6.89
CA LEU A 22 -18.03 17.02 6.25
C LEU A 22 -19.06 17.53 7.26
N ASN A 23 -18.90 17.18 8.54
CA ASN A 23 -19.81 17.66 9.59
C ASN A 23 -19.34 18.98 10.18
N THR A 24 -18.06 19.18 10.36
CA THR A 24 -17.50 20.36 11.02
C THR A 24 -16.79 21.30 10.04
N PHE A 25 -16.49 20.83 8.82
CA PHE A 25 -15.72 21.55 7.79
C PHE A 25 -14.28 21.87 8.20
N GLU A 26 -13.77 21.18 9.21
CA GLU A 26 -12.38 21.31 9.60
C GLU A 26 -11.49 20.43 8.74
N VAL A 27 -10.28 20.93 8.44
CA VAL A 27 -9.27 20.16 7.73
C VAL A 27 -8.40 19.44 8.75
N VAL A 28 -8.26 18.13 8.60
CA VAL A 28 -7.46 17.32 9.52
C VAL A 28 -6.46 16.49 8.73
N ASP A 29 -5.34 16.14 9.38
CA ASP A 29 -4.34 15.26 8.81
C ASP A 29 -4.68 13.83 9.21
N MET A 30 -4.74 12.96 8.22
CA MET A 30 -5.07 11.54 8.43
C MET A 30 -4.05 10.68 7.69
N THR A 31 -4.03 9.41 8.01
CA THR A 31 -3.15 8.45 7.37
C THR A 31 -3.98 7.41 6.64
N ALA A 32 -3.62 7.17 5.38
CA ALA A 32 -4.24 6.11 4.58
C ALA A 32 -3.19 5.06 4.23
N ILE A 33 -3.57 3.80 4.34
CA ILE A 33 -2.69 2.68 3.97
C ILE A 33 -3.26 2.08 2.69
N LEU A 34 -2.44 2.08 1.64
CA LEU A 34 -2.85 1.67 0.31
C LEU A 34 -1.99 0.49 -0.14
N GLU A 35 -2.59 -0.47 -0.82
CA GLU A 35 -1.83 -1.56 -1.43
C GLU A 35 -1.25 -1.10 -2.75
N GLY A 36 0.01 -1.46 -3.00
CA GLY A 36 0.68 -1.15 -4.25
C GLY A 36 1.50 0.12 -4.19
N ALA A 37 2.06 0.47 -5.33
CA ALA A 37 2.88 1.65 -5.50
C ALA A 37 2.10 2.73 -6.26
N PHE A 38 2.35 3.99 -5.90
CA PHE A 38 1.71 5.14 -6.55
C PHE A 38 2.79 6.07 -7.07
N ALA A 39 2.61 6.53 -8.30
CA ALA A 39 3.62 7.33 -8.99
C ALA A 39 3.81 8.70 -8.35
N ASP A 40 2.75 9.29 -7.82
CA ASP A 40 2.79 10.62 -7.23
C ASP A 40 1.62 10.81 -6.25
N ASN A 41 1.60 11.96 -5.61
CA ASN A 41 0.56 12.29 -4.64
C ASN A 41 -0.82 12.33 -5.27
N SER A 42 -0.92 12.75 -6.52
CA SER A 42 -2.20 12.84 -7.21
C SER A 42 -2.83 11.46 -7.43
N ALA A 43 -2.01 10.49 -7.84
CA ALA A 43 -2.49 9.12 -8.02
C ALA A 43 -2.94 8.50 -6.70
N ALA A 44 -2.18 8.75 -5.63
CA ALA A 44 -2.54 8.27 -4.30
C ALA A 44 -3.84 8.92 -3.80
N LEU A 45 -4.02 10.22 -4.08
CA LEU A 45 -5.23 10.92 -3.68
C LEU A 45 -6.48 10.30 -4.32
N LYS A 46 -6.39 9.97 -5.60
CA LYS A 46 -7.52 9.32 -6.29
C LYS A 46 -7.87 7.99 -5.64
N ALA A 47 -6.86 7.22 -5.26
CA ALA A 47 -7.09 5.94 -4.60
C ALA A 47 -7.74 6.13 -3.23
N VAL A 48 -7.28 7.12 -2.44
CA VAL A 48 -7.85 7.41 -1.14
C VAL A 48 -9.30 7.89 -1.27
N GLN A 49 -9.57 8.73 -2.25
CA GLN A 49 -10.93 9.22 -2.51
C GLN A 49 -11.89 8.08 -2.80
N LYS A 50 -11.42 7.08 -3.53
CA LYS A 50 -12.23 5.92 -3.85
C LYS A 50 -12.48 5.04 -2.62
N VAL A 51 -11.45 4.82 -1.81
CA VAL A 51 -11.56 4.00 -0.60
C VAL A 51 -12.45 4.64 0.45
N TRP A 52 -12.35 5.97 0.57
CA TRP A 52 -13.11 6.72 1.57
C TRP A 52 -14.41 7.33 1.01
N GLU A 53 -14.86 6.83 -0.11
CA GLU A 53 -16.13 7.24 -0.68
C GLU A 53 -17.26 6.96 0.33
N ASN A 54 -18.11 7.94 0.55
CA ASN A 54 -19.20 7.87 1.53
C ASN A 54 -18.77 7.94 2.99
N ASP A 55 -17.50 8.27 3.25
CA ASP A 55 -17.04 8.51 4.60
C ASP A 55 -17.38 9.95 5.00
N GLU A 56 -17.34 10.24 6.31
CA GLU A 56 -17.56 11.61 6.79
C GLU A 56 -16.35 12.52 6.51
N PHE A 57 -15.23 11.96 6.11
CA PHE A 57 -14.03 12.71 5.75
C PHE A 57 -13.83 12.68 4.24
N ASN A 58 -13.66 13.85 3.66
CA ASN A 58 -13.42 13.99 2.23
C ASN A 58 -11.94 14.30 1.99
N PRO A 59 -11.16 13.38 1.44
CA PRO A 59 -9.75 13.63 1.16
C PRO A 59 -9.60 14.67 0.06
N VAL A 60 -8.78 15.70 0.31
CA VAL A 60 -8.58 16.80 -0.63
C VAL A 60 -7.15 16.91 -1.13
N ALA A 61 -6.19 16.35 -0.39
CA ALA A 61 -4.79 16.39 -0.80
C ALA A 61 -3.99 15.28 -0.12
N VAL A 62 -3.00 14.78 -0.81
CA VAL A 62 -1.98 13.89 -0.24
C VAL A 62 -0.70 14.71 -0.18
N THR A 63 -0.09 14.80 1.00
CA THR A 63 1.08 15.64 1.22
C THR A 63 2.38 14.86 1.23
N SER A 64 2.33 13.57 1.53
CA SER A 64 3.54 12.74 1.49
C SER A 64 3.17 11.28 1.28
N LEU A 65 4.14 10.53 0.74
CA LEU A 65 4.02 9.09 0.51
C LEU A 65 5.23 8.40 1.13
N SER A 66 4.99 7.28 1.78
CA SER A 66 6.03 6.42 2.33
C SER A 66 5.71 4.99 1.92
N CYS A 67 6.66 4.31 1.32
CA CYS A 67 6.45 2.97 0.78
C CYS A 67 7.25 1.92 1.55
N LYS A 68 6.72 0.72 1.59
CA LYS A 68 7.34 -0.38 2.31
C LYS A 68 7.06 -1.69 1.57
N VAL A 69 8.08 -2.54 1.48
CA VAL A 69 7.90 -3.91 0.98
C VAL A 69 7.71 -4.81 2.20
N LYS A 70 6.59 -5.49 2.25
CA LYS A 70 6.32 -6.48 3.30
C LYS A 70 6.45 -7.87 2.72
N THR A 71 7.18 -8.73 3.40
CA THR A 71 7.30 -10.14 3.03
C THR A 71 6.44 -10.95 3.99
N TYR A 72 5.49 -11.70 3.44
CA TYR A 72 4.60 -12.54 4.20
C TYR A 72 5.05 -13.98 4.06
N GLY A 73 5.03 -14.70 5.18
CA GLY A 73 5.37 -16.11 5.19
C GLY A 73 4.24 -16.94 5.79
N MET A 74 4.02 -18.11 5.23
CA MET A 74 3.01 -19.04 5.75
C MET A 74 3.41 -20.47 5.50
N THR A 75 2.90 -21.37 6.34
CA THR A 75 3.08 -22.80 6.12
C THR A 75 2.15 -23.25 5.00
N ALA A 76 2.42 -24.45 4.46
CA ALA A 76 1.58 -24.99 3.39
C ALA A 76 0.13 -25.17 3.80
N SER A 77 -0.12 -25.32 5.10
CA SER A 77 -1.48 -25.52 5.62
C SER A 77 -2.23 -24.23 5.94
N GLN A 78 -1.56 -23.09 5.87
CA GLN A 78 -2.19 -21.80 6.16
C GLN A 78 -2.65 -21.11 4.87
N TRP A 79 -3.71 -20.32 5.00
CA TRP A 79 -4.15 -19.45 3.92
C TRP A 79 -3.35 -18.14 3.96
N PHE A 80 -3.18 -17.51 2.80
CA PHE A 80 -2.43 -16.25 2.73
C PHE A 80 -2.97 -15.19 3.71
N ALA A 81 -4.27 -15.16 3.94
CA ALA A 81 -4.88 -14.23 4.89
C ALA A 81 -4.36 -14.39 6.32
N ASN A 82 -3.79 -15.55 6.63
CA ASN A 82 -3.22 -15.84 7.95
C ASN A 82 -1.70 -15.75 7.95
N ALA A 83 -1.10 -15.28 6.86
CA ALA A 83 0.35 -15.20 6.75
C ALA A 83 0.92 -14.19 7.72
N ASP A 84 2.07 -14.50 8.30
CA ASP A 84 2.80 -13.60 9.17
C ASP A 84 3.70 -12.69 8.37
N VAL A 85 3.85 -11.45 8.84
CA VAL A 85 4.83 -10.54 8.24
C VAL A 85 6.20 -10.92 8.81
N ILE A 86 7.07 -11.43 7.97
CA ILE A 86 8.40 -11.90 8.40
C ILE A 86 9.50 -10.89 8.08
N ASP A 87 9.21 -9.89 7.26
CA ASP A 87 10.17 -8.84 6.93
C ASP A 87 9.44 -7.60 6.44
N GLU A 88 9.98 -6.42 6.77
CA GLU A 88 9.50 -5.15 6.27
C GLU A 88 10.71 -4.29 5.94
N THR A 89 10.71 -3.70 4.74
CA THR A 89 11.80 -2.83 4.29
C THR A 89 11.22 -1.55 3.72
N ASP A 90 11.72 -0.41 4.22
CA ASP A 90 11.30 0.89 3.68
C ASP A 90 11.95 1.11 2.31
N ILE A 91 11.18 1.60 1.37
CA ILE A 91 11.65 1.93 0.02
C ILE A 91 11.10 3.30 -0.37
N THR A 92 11.74 3.92 -1.37
CA THR A 92 11.23 5.18 -1.90
C THR A 92 10.05 4.93 -2.83
N PRO A 93 9.18 5.93 -3.07
CA PRO A 93 8.10 5.76 -4.05
C PRO A 93 8.61 5.41 -5.44
N GLU A 94 9.77 5.94 -5.85
CA GLU A 94 10.38 5.61 -7.13
C GLU A 94 10.78 4.14 -7.18
N GLU A 95 11.41 3.64 -6.13
CA GLU A 95 11.79 2.24 -6.04
C GLU A 95 10.57 1.33 -6.06
N ALA A 96 9.50 1.73 -5.37
CA ALA A 96 8.26 0.97 -5.33
C ALA A 96 7.65 0.85 -6.74
N ALA A 97 7.66 1.93 -7.50
CA ALA A 97 7.14 1.94 -8.87
C ALA A 97 7.94 1.01 -9.77
N GLN A 98 9.27 1.03 -9.64
CA GLN A 98 10.13 0.14 -10.42
C GLN A 98 9.97 -1.32 -10.04
N PHE A 99 9.80 -1.58 -8.74
CA PHE A 99 9.58 -2.93 -8.26
C PHE A 99 8.32 -3.54 -8.88
N GLY A 100 7.23 -2.75 -8.94
CA GLY A 100 6.00 -3.18 -9.56
C GLY A 100 6.17 -3.48 -11.04
N LYS A 101 6.92 -2.64 -11.76
CA LYS A 101 7.19 -2.85 -13.18
C LYS A 101 8.03 -4.10 -13.41
N ARG A 102 9.03 -4.33 -12.56
CA ARG A 102 9.86 -5.54 -12.68
C ARG A 102 9.04 -6.80 -12.48
N GLN A 103 8.16 -6.81 -11.49
CA GLN A 103 7.31 -7.96 -11.24
C GLN A 103 6.41 -8.25 -12.43
N LYS A 104 5.78 -7.21 -12.97
CA LYS A 104 4.91 -7.34 -14.12
C LYS A 104 5.66 -7.87 -15.34
N LYS A 105 6.86 -7.35 -15.58
CA LYS A 105 7.70 -7.78 -16.69
C LYS A 105 8.14 -9.23 -16.51
N SER A 106 8.48 -9.63 -15.29
CA SER A 106 8.86 -11.01 -15.01
C SER A 106 7.71 -11.97 -15.28
N ASP A 107 6.50 -11.58 -14.91
CA ASP A 107 5.32 -12.39 -15.16
C ASP A 107 5.10 -12.58 -16.66
N GLU A 108 5.29 -11.54 -17.46
CA GLU A 108 5.18 -11.63 -18.90
C GLU A 108 6.22 -12.59 -19.47
N ASN A 109 7.44 -12.53 -18.96
CA ASN A 109 8.52 -13.40 -19.43
C ASN A 109 8.34 -14.84 -19.00
N ALA A 110 7.61 -15.10 -17.95
CA ALA A 110 7.37 -16.44 -17.44
C ALA A 110 6.41 -17.24 -18.33
N GLN A 111 5.73 -16.57 -19.22
CA GLN A 111 4.84 -17.22 -20.16
C GLN A 111 5.64 -17.70 -21.39
#